data_8c96ee4de747f9586d4ca9c39ac2f9f9
#
_entry.id   8c96ee4de747f9586d4ca9c39ac2f9f9
#
_cell.length_a   1.000
_cell.length_b   1.000
_cell.length_c   1.000
_cell.angle_alpha   90.00
_cell.angle_beta   90.00
_cell.angle_gamma   90.00
#
_symmetry.space_group_name_H-M   'P 1'
#
loop_
_entity.id
_entity.type
_entity.pdbx_description
1 polymer ?
#
loop_
_entity_poly.entity_id
_entity_poly.type
_entity_poly.pdbx_seq_one_letter_code
_entity_poly.pdbx_strand_id
1 'polypeptide(L)'
;MTRKKKTIIGCCVGLLLVIVACAVANRWLLQGEDGYVVKNYIAQRCWHKNVGQFAQKFGFPYFATQMSCHQKEAMSKDADTLCPCSEATILLQPYDDFTQKEAYQLENELAKHFDDILYGTWTFKVLPTKKMSSQWYYKPRNRYRADKIIGSLEHDVSRNARDTVIIALTHHDISTSIHGQKDYGVMGLSHRPGHACVVSTFRLKKHSQLWKLVIHEFIHAFFGYPHCPKDNTHCIMQDAHGKNTFDKKNDLCDYCKQHIG
;
A
#
# COMPACT_ATOMS: atom_id res chain seq x y z
N MET A 1 -22.40 -25.54 -42.15
CA MET A 1 -21.77 -24.48 -41.37
C MET A 1 -20.67 -23.84 -42.22
N THR A 2 -20.79 -22.57 -42.57
CA THR A 2 -19.87 -21.88 -43.47
C THR A 2 -18.49 -21.67 -42.84
N ARG A 3 -17.44 -21.64 -43.69
CA ARG A 3 -16.03 -21.48 -43.23
C ARG A 3 -15.85 -20.29 -42.27
N LYS A 4 -16.57 -19.17 -42.48
CA LYS A 4 -16.58 -18.00 -41.59
C LYS A 4 -17.13 -18.30 -40.18
N LYS A 5 -18.17 -19.13 -40.04
CA LYS A 5 -18.71 -19.51 -38.70
C LYS A 5 -17.72 -20.38 -37.93
N LYS A 6 -16.95 -21.25 -38.58
CA LYS A 6 -15.91 -22.07 -37.92
C LYS A 6 -14.76 -21.20 -37.40
N THR A 7 -14.35 -20.16 -38.15
CA THR A 7 -13.28 -19.25 -37.77
C THR A 7 -13.71 -18.39 -36.54
N ILE A 8 -14.93 -17.86 -36.54
CA ILE A 8 -15.45 -17.05 -35.40
C ILE A 8 -15.56 -17.89 -34.12
N ILE A 9 -16.07 -19.13 -34.22
CA ILE A 9 -16.16 -20.06 -33.09
C ILE A 9 -14.76 -20.39 -32.58
N GLY A 10 -13.79 -20.64 -33.44
CA GLY A 10 -12.41 -20.90 -33.07
C GLY A 10 -11.76 -19.72 -32.32
N CYS A 11 -11.99 -18.47 -32.78
CA CYS A 11 -11.52 -17.26 -32.08
C CYS A 11 -12.18 -17.07 -30.72
N CYS A 12 -13.49 -17.31 -30.61
CA CYS A 12 -14.19 -17.19 -29.33
C CYS A 12 -13.74 -18.25 -28.32
N VAL A 13 -13.52 -19.48 -28.76
CA VAL A 13 -13.00 -20.56 -27.89
C VAL A 13 -11.56 -20.25 -27.45
N GLY A 14 -10.71 -19.76 -28.39
CA GLY A 14 -9.36 -19.34 -28.07
C GLY A 14 -9.32 -18.21 -27.01
N LEU A 15 -10.19 -17.20 -27.18
CA LEU A 15 -10.31 -16.09 -26.22
C LEU A 15 -10.78 -16.58 -24.83
N LEU A 16 -11.75 -17.50 -24.80
CA LEU A 16 -12.25 -18.09 -23.57
C LEU A 16 -11.18 -18.90 -22.84
N LEU A 17 -10.36 -19.66 -23.56
CA LEU A 17 -9.24 -20.41 -23.00
C LEU A 17 -8.16 -19.49 -22.42
N VAL A 18 -7.87 -18.37 -23.09
CA VAL A 18 -6.95 -17.35 -22.57
C VAL A 18 -7.50 -16.72 -21.30
N ILE A 19 -8.80 -16.38 -21.26
CA ILE A 19 -9.44 -15.82 -20.05
C ILE A 19 -9.40 -16.81 -18.90
N VAL A 20 -9.72 -18.10 -19.15
CA VAL A 20 -9.66 -19.16 -18.14
C VAL A 20 -8.23 -19.39 -17.66
N ALA A 21 -7.24 -19.43 -18.58
CA ALA A 21 -5.84 -19.56 -18.23
C ALA A 21 -5.34 -18.37 -17.39
N CYS A 22 -5.75 -17.15 -17.73
CA CYS A 22 -5.46 -15.95 -16.93
C CYS A 22 -6.13 -15.98 -15.55
N ALA A 23 -7.38 -16.48 -15.46
CA ALA A 23 -8.09 -16.62 -14.20
C ALA A 23 -7.46 -17.70 -13.31
N VAL A 24 -7.06 -18.82 -13.88
CA VAL A 24 -6.35 -19.91 -13.17
C VAL A 24 -4.95 -19.45 -12.75
N ALA A 25 -4.20 -18.78 -13.62
CA ALA A 25 -2.91 -18.20 -13.29
C ALA A 25 -3.04 -17.13 -12.20
N ASN A 26 -4.10 -16.30 -12.25
CA ASN A 26 -4.41 -15.33 -11.20
C ASN A 26 -4.72 -16.01 -9.86
N ARG A 27 -5.42 -17.15 -9.90
CA ARG A 27 -5.77 -17.89 -8.67
C ARG A 27 -4.57 -18.66 -8.10
N TRP A 28 -3.67 -19.21 -8.93
CA TRP A 28 -2.54 -20.04 -8.51
C TRP A 28 -1.25 -19.25 -8.27
N LEU A 29 -0.92 -18.31 -9.15
CA LEU A 29 0.31 -17.52 -9.07
C LEU A 29 0.17 -16.30 -8.15
N LEU A 30 -1.07 -15.87 -7.86
CA LEU A 30 -1.32 -14.65 -7.09
C LEU A 30 -1.92 -14.91 -5.69
N GLN A 31 -2.08 -16.18 -5.29
CA GLN A 31 -2.49 -16.60 -3.94
C GLN A 31 -1.27 -17.14 -3.19
N GLY A 32 -0.44 -16.27 -2.65
CA GLY A 32 0.73 -16.64 -1.86
C GLY A 32 1.72 -15.49 -1.78
N GLU A 33 2.80 -15.71 -1.06
CA GLU A 33 3.88 -14.72 -0.92
C GLU A 33 4.44 -14.28 -2.28
N ASP A 34 4.64 -15.23 -3.20
CA ASP A 34 5.13 -14.96 -4.55
C ASP A 34 4.10 -14.22 -5.41
N GLY A 35 2.82 -14.51 -5.24
CA GLY A 35 1.73 -13.81 -5.93
C GLY A 35 1.60 -12.35 -5.52
N TYR A 36 1.90 -12.02 -4.28
CA TYR A 36 1.95 -10.65 -3.79
C TYR A 36 3.09 -9.86 -4.45
N VAL A 37 4.28 -10.45 -4.56
CA VAL A 37 5.44 -9.85 -5.24
C VAL A 37 5.13 -9.57 -6.71
N VAL A 38 4.49 -10.52 -7.41
CA VAL A 38 4.09 -10.36 -8.83
C VAL A 38 3.04 -9.28 -8.97
N LYS A 39 2.00 -9.22 -8.11
CA LYS A 39 0.99 -8.14 -8.13
C LYS A 39 1.61 -6.77 -7.92
N ASN A 40 2.52 -6.64 -6.96
CA ASN A 40 3.22 -5.38 -6.71
C ASN A 40 4.14 -4.98 -7.84
N TYR A 41 4.86 -5.93 -8.42
CA TYR A 41 5.73 -5.68 -9.58
C TYR A 41 4.93 -5.21 -10.79
N ILE A 42 3.80 -5.86 -11.08
CA ILE A 42 2.87 -5.47 -12.16
C ILE A 42 2.26 -4.11 -11.85
N ALA A 43 1.77 -3.87 -10.63
CA ALA A 43 1.19 -2.60 -10.22
C ALA A 43 2.20 -1.46 -10.35
N GLN A 44 3.44 -1.63 -9.88
CA GLN A 44 4.51 -0.65 -10.02
C GLN A 44 4.84 -0.32 -11.48
N ARG A 45 4.94 -1.35 -12.32
CA ARG A 45 5.31 -1.17 -13.74
C ARG A 45 4.17 -0.62 -14.59
N CYS A 46 2.95 -0.99 -14.25
CA CYS A 46 1.75 -0.51 -14.93
C CYS A 46 1.42 0.94 -14.56
N TRP A 47 1.68 1.37 -13.31
CA TRP A 47 1.46 2.73 -12.85
C TRP A 47 2.25 3.78 -13.66
N HIS A 48 3.48 3.44 -14.07
CA HIS A 48 4.30 4.32 -14.89
C HIS A 48 3.85 4.47 -16.37
N LYS A 49 2.83 3.72 -16.83
CA LYS A 49 2.42 3.66 -18.24
C LYS A 49 0.93 3.98 -18.50
N ASN A 50 0.37 4.99 -17.84
CA ASN A 50 -1.02 5.44 -18.09
C ASN A 50 -2.12 4.36 -17.86
N VAL A 51 -1.90 3.44 -16.93
CA VAL A 51 -2.86 2.36 -16.63
C VAL A 51 -4.13 2.89 -15.96
N GLY A 52 -4.08 4.04 -15.30
CA GLY A 52 -5.28 4.70 -14.80
C GLY A 52 -6.32 4.92 -15.90
N GLN A 53 -5.89 5.42 -17.07
CA GLN A 53 -6.77 5.62 -18.24
C GLN A 53 -7.27 4.30 -18.82
N PHE A 54 -6.44 3.27 -18.84
CA PHE A 54 -6.82 1.94 -19.33
C PHE A 54 -7.82 1.26 -18.40
N ALA A 55 -7.57 1.30 -17.09
CA ALA A 55 -8.47 0.75 -16.07
C ALA A 55 -9.85 1.42 -16.09
N GLN A 56 -9.90 2.73 -16.26
CA GLN A 56 -11.14 3.50 -16.38
C GLN A 56 -11.92 3.12 -17.66
N LYS A 57 -11.23 2.95 -18.80
CA LYS A 57 -11.84 2.55 -20.07
C LYS A 57 -12.47 1.15 -20.04
N PHE A 58 -12.00 0.28 -19.16
CA PHE A 58 -12.51 -1.09 -18.99
C PHE A 58 -13.35 -1.28 -17.72
N GLY A 59 -13.73 -0.20 -17.04
CA GLY A 59 -14.68 -0.26 -15.92
C GLY A 59 -14.12 -0.89 -14.64
N PHE A 60 -12.81 -0.81 -14.39
CA PHE A 60 -12.22 -1.23 -13.13
C PHE A 60 -12.35 -0.11 -12.07
N PRO A 61 -13.41 -0.09 -11.25
CA PRO A 61 -13.70 1.02 -10.35
C PRO A 61 -12.64 1.20 -9.26
N TYR A 62 -11.86 0.17 -8.96
CA TYR A 62 -10.86 0.18 -7.91
C TYR A 62 -9.68 1.13 -8.17
N PHE A 63 -9.29 1.29 -9.43
CA PHE A 63 -8.21 2.21 -9.80
C PHE A 63 -8.67 3.66 -9.94
N ALA A 64 -9.94 3.88 -10.21
CA ALA A 64 -10.50 5.21 -10.40
C ALA A 64 -10.69 5.98 -9.07
N THR A 65 -10.85 5.26 -7.94
CA THR A 65 -11.10 5.87 -6.63
C THR A 65 -9.83 6.30 -5.89
N GLN A 66 -8.65 5.93 -6.39
CA GLN A 66 -7.36 6.27 -5.76
C GLN A 66 -6.50 7.20 -6.62
N MET A 67 -7.07 7.87 -7.58
CA MET A 67 -6.39 8.95 -8.30
C MET A 67 -6.30 10.16 -7.37
N SER A 68 -5.11 10.81 -7.36
CA SER A 68 -4.93 12.07 -6.65
C SER A 68 -5.94 13.12 -7.14
N CYS A 69 -6.24 14.12 -6.31
CA CYS A 69 -7.13 15.22 -6.69
C CYS A 69 -6.71 15.86 -8.01
N HIS A 70 -5.41 16.14 -8.19
CA HIS A 70 -4.87 16.70 -9.44
C HIS A 70 -5.05 15.80 -10.66
N GLN A 71 -5.01 14.48 -10.49
CA GLN A 71 -5.27 13.55 -11.60
C GLN A 71 -6.76 13.51 -11.98
N LYS A 72 -7.66 13.71 -11.00
CA LYS A 72 -9.12 13.83 -11.25
C LYS A 72 -9.46 15.14 -11.96
N GLU A 73 -8.85 16.25 -11.55
CA GLU A 73 -9.02 17.57 -12.18
C GLU A 73 -8.53 17.58 -13.63
N ALA A 74 -7.38 16.99 -13.92
CA ALA A 74 -6.86 16.88 -15.29
C ALA A 74 -7.76 16.07 -16.23
N MET A 75 -8.68 15.26 -15.70
CA MET A 75 -9.62 14.43 -16.45
C MET A 75 -11.04 15.03 -16.49
N SER A 76 -11.39 15.94 -15.59
CA SER A 76 -12.66 16.67 -15.59
C SER A 76 -12.53 17.89 -16.47
N LYS A 77 -13.34 17.98 -17.52
CA LYS A 77 -13.44 19.18 -18.35
C LYS A 77 -14.34 20.28 -17.72
N ASP A 78 -15.01 19.94 -16.63
CA ASP A 78 -15.88 20.85 -15.89
C ASP A 78 -15.17 21.36 -14.64
N ALA A 79 -14.68 22.59 -14.72
CA ALA A 79 -13.85 23.26 -13.71
C ALA A 79 -14.57 23.60 -12.39
N ASP A 80 -15.85 23.26 -12.24
CA ASP A 80 -16.64 23.62 -11.06
C ASP A 80 -16.81 22.51 -10.01
N THR A 81 -16.22 21.33 -10.24
CA THR A 81 -16.23 20.28 -9.22
C THR A 81 -14.96 20.39 -8.39
N LEU A 82 -15.04 21.06 -7.24
CA LEU A 82 -14.02 21.01 -6.20
C LEU A 82 -13.64 19.54 -5.98
N CYS A 83 -12.36 19.23 -6.15
CA CYS A 83 -11.84 17.89 -5.85
C CYS A 83 -12.16 17.58 -4.39
N PRO A 84 -12.89 16.51 -4.06
CA PRO A 84 -13.16 16.17 -2.67
C PRO A 84 -11.83 15.93 -1.98
N CYS A 85 -11.60 16.63 -0.87
CA CYS A 85 -10.42 16.38 -0.02
C CYS A 85 -10.33 14.90 0.29
N SER A 86 -9.12 14.37 0.31
CA SER A 86 -8.89 13.00 0.74
C SER A 86 -9.37 12.84 2.18
N GLU A 87 -10.12 11.79 2.44
CA GLU A 87 -10.64 11.48 3.78
C GLU A 87 -10.29 10.03 4.11
N ALA A 88 -9.76 9.79 5.31
CA ALA A 88 -9.52 8.44 5.79
C ALA A 88 -9.64 8.29 7.31
N THR A 89 -10.13 7.12 7.72
CA THR A 89 -10.01 6.63 9.08
C THR A 89 -8.77 5.75 9.21
N ILE A 90 -7.86 6.11 10.09
CA ILE A 90 -6.58 5.44 10.30
C ILE A 90 -6.65 4.68 11.61
N LEU A 91 -6.66 3.35 11.53
CA LEU A 91 -6.71 2.45 12.68
C LEU A 91 -5.28 2.04 13.06
N LEU A 92 -4.85 2.42 14.24
CA LEU A 92 -3.55 2.02 14.80
C LEU A 92 -3.73 0.74 15.61
N GLN A 93 -3.19 -0.38 15.14
CA GLN A 93 -3.28 -1.68 15.79
C GLN A 93 -1.95 -2.06 16.41
N PRO A 94 -1.76 -1.83 17.70
CA PRO A 94 -0.56 -2.27 18.41
C PRO A 94 -0.54 -3.78 18.63
N TYR A 95 0.66 -4.37 18.59
CA TYR A 95 0.89 -5.79 18.81
C TYR A 95 1.94 -6.06 19.89
N ASP A 96 1.71 -7.11 20.68
CA ASP A 96 2.59 -7.65 21.74
C ASP A 96 3.03 -6.57 22.74
N ASP A 97 4.32 -6.22 22.72
CA ASP A 97 4.97 -5.25 23.60
C ASP A 97 4.85 -3.80 23.12
N PHE A 98 4.34 -3.56 21.91
CA PHE A 98 3.95 -2.20 21.51
C PHE A 98 2.68 -1.82 22.27
N THR A 99 2.85 -0.95 23.28
CA THR A 99 1.78 -0.63 24.22
C THR A 99 0.73 0.30 23.60
N GLN A 100 -0.47 0.23 24.13
CA GLN A 100 -1.53 1.18 23.79
C GLN A 100 -1.14 2.64 24.11
N LYS A 101 -0.37 2.85 25.16
CA LYS A 101 0.16 4.17 25.52
C LYS A 101 1.08 4.73 24.44
N GLU A 102 1.98 3.90 23.90
CA GLU A 102 2.85 4.29 22.79
C GLU A 102 2.05 4.58 21.53
N ALA A 103 1.00 3.80 21.26
CA ALA A 103 0.12 4.03 20.13
C ALA A 103 -0.64 5.37 20.24
N TYR A 104 -1.10 5.76 21.43
CA TYR A 104 -1.70 7.09 21.67
C TYR A 104 -0.68 8.24 21.55
N GLN A 105 0.56 8.01 21.98
CA GLN A 105 1.63 8.99 21.77
C GLN A 105 1.91 9.19 20.27
N LEU A 106 1.97 8.09 19.52
CA LEU A 106 2.13 8.11 18.06
C LEU A 106 0.94 8.79 17.37
N GLU A 107 -0.30 8.51 17.79
CA GLU A 107 -1.51 9.17 17.28
C GLU A 107 -1.40 10.69 17.39
N ASN A 108 -0.97 11.21 18.56
CA ASN A 108 -0.79 12.64 18.75
C ASN A 108 0.32 13.24 17.87
N GLU A 109 1.37 12.48 17.58
CA GLU A 109 2.41 12.91 16.63
C GLU A 109 1.89 12.90 15.19
N LEU A 110 1.16 11.84 14.80
CA LEU A 110 0.61 11.70 13.46
C LEU A 110 -0.41 12.80 13.16
N ALA A 111 -1.30 13.12 14.09
CA ALA A 111 -2.29 14.18 13.91
C ALA A 111 -1.66 15.53 13.55
N LYS A 112 -0.48 15.83 14.10
CA LYS A 112 0.26 17.07 13.77
C LYS A 112 0.90 17.01 12.38
N HIS A 113 1.53 15.87 12.04
CA HIS A 113 2.32 15.77 10.82
C HIS A 113 1.50 15.43 9.58
N PHE A 114 0.34 14.79 9.75
CA PHE A 114 -0.54 14.48 8.61
C PHE A 114 -1.08 15.76 7.99
N ASP A 115 -1.58 16.71 8.80
CA ASP A 115 -2.10 17.98 8.32
C ASP A 115 -1.01 18.86 7.67
N ASP A 116 0.24 18.74 8.13
CA ASP A 116 1.37 19.48 7.55
C ASP A 116 1.84 18.91 6.22
N ILE A 117 1.70 17.58 6.02
CA ILE A 117 2.34 16.85 4.90
C ILE A 117 1.33 16.42 3.85
N LEU A 118 0.10 16.08 4.26
CA LEU A 118 -0.95 15.53 3.41
C LEU A 118 -2.21 16.41 3.46
N TYR A 119 -2.73 16.71 2.29
CA TYR A 119 -3.97 17.46 2.18
C TYR A 119 -5.18 16.52 2.34
N GLY A 120 -5.97 16.69 3.39
CA GLY A 120 -7.13 15.82 3.64
C GLY A 120 -7.74 15.96 5.02
N THR A 121 -8.70 15.10 5.32
CA THR A 121 -9.31 14.95 6.64
C THR A 121 -8.95 13.57 7.22
N TRP A 122 -8.23 13.54 8.32
CA TRP A 122 -7.67 12.33 8.89
C TRP A 122 -8.26 12.06 10.27
N THR A 123 -8.91 10.91 10.43
CA THR A 123 -9.45 10.46 11.72
C THR A 123 -8.63 9.28 12.22
N PHE A 124 -8.01 9.42 13.38
CA PHE A 124 -7.22 8.38 14.01
C PHE A 124 -8.02 7.61 15.06
N LYS A 125 -7.72 6.32 15.20
CA LYS A 125 -8.29 5.48 16.25
C LYS A 125 -7.29 4.41 16.68
N VAL A 126 -6.93 4.41 17.97
CA VAL A 126 -6.09 3.36 18.56
C VAL A 126 -6.97 2.17 18.94
N LEU A 127 -6.59 1.00 18.46
CA LEU A 127 -7.24 -0.26 18.76
C LEU A 127 -6.61 -0.93 19.99
N PRO A 128 -7.32 -1.82 20.70
CA PRO A 128 -6.74 -2.62 21.78
C PRO A 128 -5.54 -3.43 21.27
N THR A 129 -4.48 -3.54 22.11
CA THR A 129 -3.30 -4.35 21.79
C THR A 129 -3.68 -5.81 21.58
N LYS A 130 -3.19 -6.41 20.49
CA LYS A 130 -3.36 -7.82 20.15
C LYS A 130 -2.04 -8.58 20.27
N LYS A 131 -2.13 -9.91 20.34
CA LYS A 131 -0.98 -10.79 20.20
C LYS A 131 -0.67 -11.06 18.73
N MET A 132 0.64 -11.10 18.39
CA MET A 132 1.09 -11.58 17.08
C MET A 132 0.73 -13.05 16.90
N SER A 133 0.21 -13.42 15.73
CA SER A 133 -0.04 -14.81 15.40
C SER A 133 1.27 -15.59 15.21
N SER A 134 1.35 -16.78 15.82
CA SER A 134 2.48 -17.68 15.60
C SER A 134 2.62 -18.14 14.14
N GLN A 135 1.55 -18.08 13.35
CA GLN A 135 1.54 -18.39 11.92
C GLN A 135 2.32 -17.38 11.07
N TRP A 136 2.54 -16.17 11.59
CA TRP A 136 3.32 -15.13 10.92
C TRP A 136 4.81 -15.21 11.25
N TYR A 137 5.18 -16.03 12.26
CA TYR A 137 6.53 -16.12 12.77
C TYR A 137 7.44 -16.96 11.87
N TYR A 138 8.58 -16.41 11.49
CA TYR A 138 9.63 -17.06 10.72
C TYR A 138 10.82 -17.41 11.62
N LYS A 139 10.77 -18.60 12.21
CA LYS A 139 11.73 -19.09 13.20
C LYS A 139 13.21 -19.00 12.79
N PRO A 140 13.62 -19.32 11.51
CA PRO A 140 15.03 -19.32 11.14
C PRO A 140 15.76 -17.98 11.34
N ARG A 141 15.02 -16.89 11.37
CA ARG A 141 15.58 -15.53 11.51
C ARG A 141 14.97 -14.74 12.66
N ASN A 142 14.15 -15.36 13.48
CA ASN A 142 13.45 -14.71 14.61
C ASN A 142 12.70 -13.43 14.17
N ARG A 143 11.85 -13.57 13.12
CA ARG A 143 11.12 -12.45 12.49
C ARG A 143 9.68 -12.80 12.28
N TYR A 144 8.86 -11.76 12.08
CA TYR A 144 7.50 -11.92 11.61
C TYR A 144 7.40 -11.56 10.11
N ARG A 145 6.54 -12.28 9.39
CA ARG A 145 6.31 -12.07 7.96
C ARG A 145 5.33 -10.92 7.76
N ALA A 146 5.82 -9.79 7.26
CA ALA A 146 5.04 -8.56 7.05
C ALA A 146 3.86 -8.79 6.10
N ASP A 147 4.06 -9.53 5.03
CA ASP A 147 3.04 -9.91 4.06
C ASP A 147 1.88 -10.70 4.70
N LYS A 148 2.17 -11.60 5.65
CA LYS A 148 1.14 -12.34 6.38
C LYS A 148 0.36 -11.47 7.37
N ILE A 149 1.06 -10.53 8.02
CA ILE A 149 0.41 -9.55 8.91
C ILE A 149 -0.58 -8.73 8.10
N ILE A 150 -0.14 -8.14 6.99
CA ILE A 150 -0.98 -7.29 6.12
C ILE A 150 -2.17 -8.09 5.57
N GLY A 151 -1.94 -9.30 5.04
CA GLY A 151 -3.00 -10.13 4.50
C GLY A 151 -4.08 -10.47 5.52
N SER A 152 -3.72 -10.66 6.80
CA SER A 152 -4.69 -10.86 7.89
C SER A 152 -5.47 -9.58 8.20
N LEU A 153 -4.81 -8.42 8.23
CA LEU A 153 -5.45 -7.14 8.50
C LEU A 153 -6.42 -6.73 7.39
N GLU A 154 -6.08 -6.96 6.14
CA GLU A 154 -6.98 -6.68 5.00
C GLU A 154 -8.24 -7.54 5.03
N HIS A 155 -8.15 -8.75 5.56
CA HIS A 155 -9.32 -9.59 5.77
C HIS A 155 -10.24 -9.04 6.88
N ASP A 156 -9.65 -8.42 7.91
CA ASP A 156 -10.38 -7.86 9.06
C ASP A 156 -11.05 -6.51 8.72
N VAL A 157 -10.44 -5.73 7.81
CA VAL A 157 -11.04 -4.47 7.34
C VAL A 157 -12.19 -4.79 6.38
N SER A 158 -13.40 -4.37 6.73
CA SER A 158 -14.57 -4.53 5.86
C SER A 158 -14.25 -4.00 4.46
N ARG A 159 -14.52 -4.82 3.43
CA ARG A 159 -14.34 -4.45 2.01
C ARG A 159 -15.11 -3.20 1.59
N ASN A 160 -16.05 -2.76 2.39
CA ASN A 160 -16.86 -1.55 2.16
C ASN A 160 -16.28 -0.30 2.81
N ALA A 161 -15.24 -0.42 3.64
CA ALA A 161 -14.57 0.71 4.29
C ALA A 161 -13.43 1.22 3.38
N ARG A 162 -13.78 1.80 2.22
CA ARG A 162 -12.81 2.30 1.22
C ARG A 162 -11.86 3.35 1.77
N ASP A 163 -12.32 4.07 2.79
CA ASP A 163 -11.61 5.20 3.39
C ASP A 163 -10.97 4.81 4.73
N THR A 164 -10.73 3.52 4.95
CA THR A 164 -10.11 3.02 6.18
C THR A 164 -8.79 2.33 5.87
N VAL A 165 -7.73 2.71 6.59
CA VAL A 165 -6.42 2.05 6.57
C VAL A 165 -6.09 1.57 7.97
N ILE A 166 -5.71 0.29 8.11
CA ILE A 166 -5.22 -0.27 9.37
C ILE A 166 -3.72 -0.41 9.35
N ILE A 167 -3.05 0.10 10.39
CA ILE A 167 -1.61 0.12 10.52
C ILE A 167 -1.19 -0.74 11.71
N ALA A 168 -0.56 -1.88 11.44
CA ALA A 168 0.03 -2.70 12.49
C ALA A 168 1.30 -2.05 13.04
N LEU A 169 1.41 -1.96 14.35
CA LEU A 169 2.53 -1.40 15.09
C LEU A 169 3.23 -2.51 15.90
N THR A 170 4.53 -2.67 15.76
CA THR A 170 5.28 -3.69 16.49
C THR A 170 6.72 -3.28 16.77
N HIS A 171 7.32 -3.87 17.82
CA HIS A 171 8.75 -3.79 18.07
C HIS A 171 9.53 -4.97 17.50
N HIS A 172 8.86 -6.02 17.03
CA HIS A 172 9.51 -7.18 16.45
C HIS A 172 10.12 -6.89 15.08
N ASP A 173 11.21 -7.59 14.75
CA ASP A 173 11.77 -7.57 13.40
C ASP A 173 10.79 -8.18 12.40
N ILE A 174 10.62 -7.51 11.27
CA ILE A 174 9.72 -7.95 10.20
C ILE A 174 10.47 -8.14 8.89
N SER A 175 9.95 -9.05 8.06
CA SER A 175 10.56 -9.37 6.77
C SER A 175 9.51 -9.68 5.71
N THR A 176 9.92 -9.57 4.46
CA THR A 176 9.11 -9.94 3.29
C THR A 176 9.98 -10.66 2.25
N SER A 177 9.36 -11.21 1.23
CA SER A 177 10.05 -11.74 0.06
C SER A 177 10.17 -10.66 -1.00
N ILE A 178 11.39 -10.32 -1.43
CA ILE A 178 11.63 -9.29 -2.44
C ILE A 178 12.79 -9.70 -3.37
N HIS A 179 12.63 -9.53 -4.66
CA HIS A 179 13.66 -9.80 -5.68
C HIS A 179 14.32 -11.20 -5.56
N GLY A 180 13.53 -12.25 -5.26
CA GLY A 180 14.02 -13.61 -5.09
C GLY A 180 14.66 -13.90 -3.71
N GLN A 181 14.80 -12.91 -2.86
CA GLN A 181 15.19 -13.11 -1.47
C GLN A 181 13.96 -13.43 -0.63
N LYS A 182 13.90 -14.63 -0.08
CA LYS A 182 12.75 -15.10 0.72
C LYS A 182 12.59 -14.43 2.08
N ASP A 183 13.62 -13.76 2.59
CA ASP A 183 13.62 -13.16 3.92
C ASP A 183 14.42 -11.85 3.92
N TYR A 184 13.86 -10.82 3.31
CA TYR A 184 14.41 -9.48 3.32
C TYR A 184 13.81 -8.67 4.48
N GLY A 185 14.67 -8.22 5.41
CA GLY A 185 14.21 -7.43 6.57
C GLY A 185 13.83 -6.01 6.16
N VAL A 186 12.64 -5.59 6.59
CA VAL A 186 12.08 -4.27 6.29
C VAL A 186 11.74 -3.50 7.57
N MET A 187 11.61 -2.18 7.48
CA MET A 187 11.09 -1.34 8.56
C MET A 187 9.58 -1.25 8.50
N GLY A 188 9.02 -1.20 7.31
CA GLY A 188 7.60 -1.20 7.04
C GLY A 188 7.30 -1.91 5.73
N LEU A 189 6.05 -2.24 5.52
CA LEU A 189 5.50 -2.79 4.30
C LEU A 189 4.05 -2.39 4.16
N SER A 190 3.61 -2.12 2.94
CA SER A 190 2.23 -1.86 2.59
C SER A 190 1.80 -2.62 1.34
N HIS A 191 0.55 -3.01 1.26
CA HIS A 191 -0.07 -3.34 -0.02
C HIS A 191 -0.34 -2.06 -0.81
N ARG A 192 -0.04 -2.05 -2.11
CA ARG A 192 -0.20 -0.90 -3.01
C ARG A 192 -1.08 -1.21 -4.20
N PRO A 193 -2.20 -0.54 -4.33
CA PRO A 193 -2.98 0.11 -3.28
C PRO A 193 -3.52 -0.93 -2.30
N GLY A 194 -3.84 -0.52 -1.07
CA GLY A 194 -4.35 -1.43 -0.06
C GLY A 194 -4.98 -0.70 1.12
N HIS A 195 -5.49 -1.48 2.06
CA HIS A 195 -6.14 -0.99 3.27
C HIS A 195 -5.35 -1.36 4.54
N ALA A 196 -4.15 -1.91 4.37
CA ALA A 196 -3.32 -2.31 5.50
C ALA A 196 -1.84 -2.08 5.23
N CYS A 197 -1.12 -1.74 6.29
CA CYS A 197 0.33 -1.74 6.32
C CYS A 197 0.84 -2.19 7.70
N VAL A 198 2.12 -2.50 7.79
CA VAL A 198 2.81 -2.82 9.04
C VAL A 198 4.07 -2.00 9.16
N VAL A 199 4.33 -1.47 10.34
CA VAL A 199 5.56 -0.75 10.68
C VAL A 199 6.19 -1.34 11.92
N SER A 200 7.52 -1.36 11.93
CA SER A 200 8.31 -1.88 13.05
C SER A 200 9.37 -0.88 13.49
N THR A 201 9.51 -0.72 14.80
CA THR A 201 10.58 0.09 15.38
C THR A 201 11.91 -0.63 15.43
N PHE A 202 11.95 -1.96 15.22
CA PHE A 202 13.14 -2.78 15.41
C PHE A 202 14.39 -2.24 14.67
N ARG A 203 14.19 -1.72 13.46
CA ARG A 203 15.28 -1.19 12.60
C ARG A 203 15.39 0.31 12.62
N LEU A 204 14.52 1.01 13.35
CA LEU A 204 14.62 2.45 13.50
C LEU A 204 15.75 2.82 14.45
N LYS A 205 16.58 3.80 14.07
CA LYS A 205 17.65 4.33 14.92
C LYS A 205 17.09 5.12 16.10
N LYS A 206 15.96 5.79 15.91
CA LYS A 206 15.27 6.61 16.92
C LYS A 206 13.77 6.37 16.81
N HIS A 207 13.11 6.12 17.91
CA HIS A 207 11.64 5.95 17.96
C HIS A 207 10.89 7.21 17.50
N SER A 208 11.47 8.39 17.71
CA SER A 208 10.93 9.66 17.19
C SER A 208 10.86 9.76 15.66
N GLN A 209 11.33 8.76 14.93
CA GLN A 209 11.19 8.68 13.46
C GLN A 209 10.00 7.83 13.03
N LEU A 210 9.29 7.19 13.96
CA LEU A 210 8.21 6.25 13.67
C LEU A 210 7.08 6.90 12.86
N TRP A 211 6.70 8.13 13.18
CA TRP A 211 5.67 8.85 12.44
C TRP A 211 6.02 9.02 10.94
N LYS A 212 7.31 9.21 10.61
CA LYS A 212 7.78 9.32 9.22
C LYS A 212 7.59 8.01 8.45
N LEU A 213 7.91 6.89 9.12
CA LEU A 213 7.70 5.56 8.56
C LEU A 213 6.20 5.27 8.39
N VAL A 214 5.37 5.65 9.35
CA VAL A 214 3.91 5.49 9.26
C VAL A 214 3.34 6.27 8.07
N ILE A 215 3.72 7.54 7.90
CA ILE A 215 3.28 8.35 6.75
C ILE A 215 3.75 7.73 5.43
N HIS A 216 4.99 7.25 5.36
CA HIS A 216 5.52 6.58 4.17
C HIS A 216 4.68 5.37 3.78
N GLU A 217 4.39 4.48 4.72
CA GLU A 217 3.60 3.27 4.46
C GLU A 217 2.12 3.58 4.22
N PHE A 218 1.56 4.59 4.89
CA PHE A 218 0.20 5.08 4.64
C PHE A 218 0.04 5.60 3.21
N ILE A 219 0.99 6.40 2.72
CA ILE A 219 0.96 6.91 1.35
C ILE A 219 1.00 5.76 0.33
N HIS A 220 1.80 4.74 0.60
CA HIS A 220 1.79 3.53 -0.24
C HIS A 220 0.44 2.82 -0.22
N ALA A 221 -0.15 2.63 0.96
CA ALA A 221 -1.42 1.91 1.11
C ALA A 221 -2.59 2.74 0.54
N PHE A 222 -2.81 3.94 1.05
CA PHE A 222 -4.01 4.73 0.76
C PHE A 222 -4.00 5.34 -0.65
N PHE A 223 -2.90 5.99 -1.03
CA PHE A 223 -2.78 6.62 -2.35
C PHE A 223 -2.25 5.66 -3.43
N GLY A 224 -1.78 4.47 -3.07
CA GLY A 224 -1.10 3.56 -4.00
C GLY A 224 0.18 4.16 -4.61
N TYR A 225 0.70 5.23 -4.03
CA TYR A 225 1.81 6.00 -4.60
C TYR A 225 3.14 5.25 -4.44
N PRO A 226 3.97 5.18 -5.49
CA PRO A 226 5.27 4.52 -5.43
C PRO A 226 6.31 5.35 -4.66
N HIS A 227 7.53 4.82 -4.54
CA HIS A 227 8.65 5.62 -4.06
C HIS A 227 8.89 6.84 -4.95
N CYS A 228 9.43 7.90 -4.34
CA CYS A 228 9.79 9.14 -5.03
C CYS A 228 10.71 8.85 -6.21
N PRO A 229 10.36 9.25 -7.44
CA PRO A 229 11.20 9.02 -8.61
C PRO A 229 12.36 10.03 -8.72
N LYS A 230 12.38 11.04 -7.85
CA LYS A 230 13.44 12.04 -7.78
C LYS A 230 14.52 11.58 -6.79
N ASP A 231 15.76 11.87 -7.10
CA ASP A 231 16.87 11.64 -6.15
C ASP A 231 16.89 12.75 -5.10
N ASN A 232 15.89 12.69 -4.19
CA ASN A 232 15.72 13.67 -3.11
C ASN A 232 15.78 12.98 -1.75
N THR A 233 16.92 13.04 -1.10
CA THR A 233 17.16 12.37 0.19
C THR A 233 16.32 12.92 1.35
N HIS A 234 15.68 14.08 1.20
CA HIS A 234 14.81 14.70 2.20
C HIS A 234 13.34 14.30 2.05
N CYS A 235 12.97 13.72 0.90
CA CYS A 235 11.62 13.28 0.65
C CYS A 235 11.26 12.04 1.48
N ILE A 236 10.14 12.08 2.19
CA ILE A 236 9.65 10.94 2.98
C ILE A 236 9.45 9.70 2.09
N MET A 237 8.99 9.89 0.83
CA MET A 237 8.77 8.80 -0.12
C MET A 237 10.03 8.31 -0.84
N GLN A 238 11.22 8.84 -0.56
CA GLN A 238 12.46 8.33 -1.12
C GLN A 238 12.71 6.88 -0.66
N ASP A 239 13.05 5.99 -1.60
CA ASP A 239 13.45 4.62 -1.26
C ASP A 239 14.68 4.63 -0.34
N ALA A 240 14.64 3.84 0.69
CA ALA A 240 15.73 3.72 1.65
C ALA A 240 16.79 2.67 1.24
N HIS A 241 16.53 1.86 0.20
CA HIS A 241 17.39 0.76 -0.25
C HIS A 241 17.91 -0.10 0.92
N GLY A 242 17.02 -0.42 1.88
CA GLY A 242 17.35 -1.21 3.06
C GLY A 242 18.15 -0.49 4.15
N LYS A 243 18.36 0.83 4.02
CA LYS A 243 19.06 1.65 5.03
C LYS A 243 18.08 2.53 5.79
N ASN A 244 18.32 2.77 7.08
CA ASN A 244 17.56 3.77 7.81
C ASN A 244 18.11 5.17 7.46
N THR A 245 17.31 5.94 6.70
CA THR A 245 17.64 7.31 6.25
C THR A 245 16.64 8.36 6.76
N PHE A 246 15.78 7.99 7.73
CA PHE A 246 14.73 8.89 8.24
C PHE A 246 15.25 10.12 8.98
N ASP A 247 16.52 10.13 9.40
CA ASP A 247 17.16 11.34 9.96
C ASP A 247 17.15 12.51 8.98
N LYS A 248 17.24 12.24 7.69
CA LYS A 248 17.31 13.26 6.62
C LYS A 248 15.93 13.60 6.05
N LYS A 249 14.96 12.70 6.19
CA LYS A 249 13.62 12.85 5.63
C LYS A 249 12.75 13.69 6.56
N ASN A 250 12.15 14.75 6.04
CA ASN A 250 11.33 15.66 6.86
C ASN A 250 9.96 15.96 6.25
N ASP A 251 9.82 15.87 4.92
CA ASP A 251 8.62 16.27 4.20
C ASP A 251 8.55 15.55 2.85
N LEU A 252 7.47 15.72 2.13
CA LEU A 252 7.37 15.37 0.72
C LEU A 252 8.11 16.43 -0.11
N CYS A 253 8.81 16.01 -1.17
CA CYS A 253 9.32 16.98 -2.15
C CYS A 253 8.16 17.52 -3.02
N ASP A 254 8.41 18.65 -3.69
CA ASP A 254 7.40 19.32 -4.52
C ASP A 254 6.77 18.38 -5.57
N TYR A 255 7.59 17.51 -6.16
CA TYR A 255 7.09 16.52 -7.09
C TYR A 255 6.08 15.56 -6.43
N CYS A 256 6.39 15.05 -5.23
CA CYS A 256 5.48 14.14 -4.53
C CYS A 256 4.23 14.87 -4.03
N LYS A 257 4.36 16.12 -3.54
CA LYS A 257 3.21 16.95 -3.14
C LYS A 257 2.23 17.16 -4.29
N GLN A 258 2.74 17.42 -5.50
CA GLN A 258 1.88 17.60 -6.69
C GLN A 258 1.18 16.32 -7.17
N HIS A 259 1.63 15.13 -6.73
CA HIS A 259 1.10 13.85 -7.22
C HIS A 259 0.35 13.04 -6.15
N ILE A 260 0.48 13.39 -4.88
CA ILE A 260 -0.15 12.72 -3.74
C ILE A 260 -1.33 13.53 -3.21
N GLY A 261 -1.22 14.86 -3.24
CA GLY A 261 -2.23 15.80 -2.71
C GLY A 261 -3.43 16.03 -3.61
#